data_ac85a570a3937089b5e81fbb2da4614b
#
_entry.id   ac85a570a3937089b5e81fbb2da4614b
#
_cell.length_a   1.000
_cell.length_b   1.000
_cell.length_c   1.000
_cell.angle_alpha   90.00
_cell.angle_beta   90.00
_cell.angle_gamma   90.00
#
_symmetry.space_group_name_H-M   'P 1'
#
loop_
_entity.id
_entity.type
_entity.pdbx_description
1 polymer ?
#
loop_
_entity_poly.entity_id
_entity_poly.type
_entity_poly.pdbx_seq_one_letter_code
_entity_poly.pdbx_strand_id
1 'polypeptide(L)'
;MRIVMTGATGLVGGLLVHKLGEHDLSLVGRRPVADAPVRTKQLVGPIADWPKLVSQSSFDVAICCLGTTIRAAGSRVAFAAVDRDAVADFAAAARAAGARQLLMVSSVGANPEARNFYLKTKGEAEAAAQAAGFEQLDIFRPGLLRGHRTGKHRPGEAFMMAVSPITDLLTPHVFDQYRSIAAETVACAIAASIGREGSNTRILENRDMLRLAGIR
;
A
#
# COMPACT_ATOMS: atom_id res chain seq x y z
N MET A 1 -5.55 18.66 0.72
CA MET A 1 -4.58 18.11 1.69
C MET A 1 -3.25 17.90 0.99
N ARG A 2 -2.14 18.04 1.71
CA ARG A 2 -0.80 17.72 1.20
C ARG A 2 -0.52 16.24 1.47
N ILE A 3 -0.38 15.47 0.42
CA ILE A 3 -0.24 14.01 0.51
C ILE A 3 1.13 13.60 -0.01
N VAL A 4 1.86 12.78 0.76
CA VAL A 4 3.03 12.06 0.26
C VAL A 4 2.67 10.59 0.05
N MET A 5 3.02 10.05 -1.11
CA MET A 5 2.68 8.67 -1.47
C MET A 5 3.88 7.94 -2.04
N THR A 6 4.07 6.69 -1.61
CA THR A 6 5.02 5.76 -2.24
C THR A 6 4.30 4.53 -2.81
N GLY A 7 4.97 3.82 -3.73
CA GLY A 7 4.38 2.66 -4.42
C GLY A 7 3.47 3.01 -5.61
N ALA A 8 3.51 4.24 -6.11
CA ALA A 8 2.69 4.73 -7.22
C ALA A 8 2.81 3.95 -8.54
N THR A 9 3.92 3.22 -8.76
CA THR A 9 4.09 2.34 -9.93
C THR A 9 3.53 0.92 -9.71
N GLY A 10 2.93 0.65 -8.55
CA GLY A 10 2.30 -0.61 -8.19
C GLY A 10 0.87 -0.72 -8.73
N LEU A 11 0.25 -1.91 -8.57
CA LEU A 11 -1.11 -2.18 -9.05
C LEU A 11 -2.15 -1.25 -8.36
N VAL A 12 -2.17 -1.22 -7.04
CA VAL A 12 -3.09 -0.36 -6.27
C VAL A 12 -2.65 1.10 -6.37
N GLY A 13 -1.35 1.38 -6.22
CA GLY A 13 -0.83 2.73 -6.22
C GLY A 13 -1.05 3.45 -7.55
N GLY A 14 -0.88 2.77 -8.69
CA GLY A 14 -1.13 3.37 -10.01
C GLY A 14 -2.59 3.79 -10.19
N LEU A 15 -3.54 2.96 -9.73
CA LEU A 15 -4.97 3.31 -9.75
C LEU A 15 -5.30 4.46 -8.79
N LEU A 16 -4.64 4.49 -7.64
CA LEU A 16 -4.89 5.50 -6.62
C LEU A 16 -4.40 6.89 -7.03
N VAL A 17 -3.25 7.01 -7.70
CA VAL A 17 -2.68 8.29 -8.15
C VAL A 17 -3.72 9.15 -8.90
N HIS A 18 -4.50 8.53 -9.80
CA HIS A 18 -5.51 9.24 -10.57
C HIS A 18 -6.74 9.67 -9.75
N LYS A 19 -7.00 9.00 -8.61
CA LYS A 19 -8.09 9.35 -7.69
C LYS A 19 -7.72 10.50 -6.74
N LEU A 20 -6.44 10.84 -6.65
CA LEU A 20 -5.89 11.87 -5.76
C LEU A 20 -5.65 13.21 -6.43
N GLY A 21 -6.11 13.41 -7.66
CA GLY A 21 -5.79 14.60 -8.47
C GLY A 21 -6.28 15.94 -7.91
N GLU A 22 -7.21 15.93 -6.94
CA GLU A 22 -7.69 17.13 -6.24
C GLU A 22 -6.79 17.53 -5.05
N HIS A 23 -5.83 16.68 -4.69
CA HIS A 23 -4.91 16.92 -3.57
C HIS A 23 -3.56 17.45 -4.06
N ASP A 24 -2.81 18.11 -3.17
CA ASP A 24 -1.41 18.44 -3.38
C ASP A 24 -0.56 17.18 -3.17
N LEU A 25 -0.35 16.45 -4.27
CA LEU A 25 0.22 15.11 -4.28
C LEU A 25 1.72 15.13 -4.57
N SER A 26 2.51 14.51 -3.68
CA SER A 26 3.93 14.23 -3.87
C SER A 26 4.15 12.72 -3.94
N LEU A 27 4.75 12.23 -5.04
CA LEU A 27 5.09 10.83 -5.23
C LEU A 27 6.57 10.61 -4.95
N VAL A 28 6.90 9.78 -3.96
CA VAL A 28 8.29 9.34 -3.73
C VAL A 28 8.52 7.95 -4.31
N GLY A 29 9.55 7.80 -5.12
CA GLY A 29 9.81 6.54 -5.81
C GLY A 29 11.18 6.47 -6.48
N ARG A 30 11.54 5.27 -6.93
CA ARG A 30 12.79 5.03 -7.66
C ARG A 30 12.76 5.49 -9.12
N ARG A 31 11.56 5.70 -9.66
CA ARG A 31 11.33 6.08 -11.07
C ARG A 31 10.12 7.02 -11.11
N PRO A 32 10.07 7.92 -12.08
CA PRO A 32 8.90 8.75 -12.28
C PRO A 32 7.70 7.90 -12.73
N VAL A 33 6.51 8.41 -12.45
CA VAL A 33 5.23 7.92 -12.96
C VAL A 33 4.88 8.74 -14.20
N ALA A 34 4.89 8.10 -15.37
CA ALA A 34 4.79 8.81 -16.66
C ALA A 34 3.43 9.50 -16.87
N ASP A 35 2.36 8.90 -16.35
CA ASP A 35 0.97 9.34 -16.49
C ASP A 35 0.43 10.00 -15.21
N ALA A 36 1.31 10.48 -14.32
CA ALA A 36 0.89 11.20 -13.14
C ALA A 36 0.17 12.51 -13.49
N PRO A 37 -0.86 12.92 -12.72
CA PRO A 37 -1.52 14.20 -12.92
C PRO A 37 -0.53 15.37 -12.95
N VAL A 38 -0.76 16.36 -13.81
CA VAL A 38 0.20 17.47 -14.12
C VAL A 38 0.71 18.22 -12.88
N ARG A 39 -0.11 18.34 -11.85
CA ARG A 39 0.25 19.04 -10.59
C ARG A 39 1.01 18.18 -9.58
N THR A 40 1.28 16.91 -9.93
CA THR A 40 1.93 15.98 -9.00
C THR A 40 3.43 16.23 -8.93
N LYS A 41 3.93 16.48 -7.72
CA LYS A 41 5.38 16.57 -7.49
C LYS A 41 5.98 15.16 -7.46
N GLN A 42 7.06 14.94 -8.16
CA GLN A 42 7.73 13.66 -8.22
C GLN A 42 9.10 13.72 -7.54
N LEU A 43 9.26 13.01 -6.44
CA LEU A 43 10.46 12.90 -5.64
C LEU A 43 11.17 11.59 -6.01
N VAL A 44 12.07 11.65 -7.01
CA VAL A 44 12.70 10.48 -7.60
C VAL A 44 14.12 10.30 -7.07
N GLY A 45 14.40 9.12 -6.54
CA GLY A 45 15.72 8.74 -6.02
C GLY A 45 15.78 7.29 -5.52
N PRO A 46 16.97 6.77 -5.20
CA PRO A 46 17.10 5.48 -4.54
C PRO A 46 16.40 5.46 -3.20
N ILE A 47 16.02 4.27 -2.70
CA ILE A 47 15.25 4.13 -1.45
C ILE A 47 15.97 4.82 -0.27
N ALA A 48 17.28 4.70 -0.19
CA ALA A 48 18.09 5.32 0.87
C ALA A 48 17.94 6.86 0.96
N ASP A 49 17.57 7.52 -0.13
CA ASP A 49 17.41 8.98 -0.17
C ASP A 49 15.96 9.43 0.17
N TRP A 50 15.01 8.51 0.27
CA TRP A 50 13.61 8.86 0.49
C TRP A 50 13.35 9.66 1.77
N PRO A 51 13.97 9.35 2.92
CA PRO A 51 13.82 10.19 4.12
C PRO A 51 14.20 11.64 3.87
N LYS A 52 15.32 11.88 3.17
CA LYS A 52 15.79 13.22 2.79
C LYS A 52 14.85 13.91 1.79
N LEU A 53 14.34 13.17 0.80
CA LEU A 53 13.40 13.70 -0.18
C LEU A 53 12.07 14.10 0.46
N VAL A 54 11.55 13.27 1.37
CA VAL A 54 10.30 13.52 2.10
C VAL A 54 10.44 14.71 3.05
N SER A 55 11.58 14.85 3.73
CA SER A 55 11.82 15.94 4.70
C SER A 55 11.87 17.34 4.07
N GLN A 56 11.94 17.46 2.74
CA GLN A 56 11.94 18.75 2.03
C GLN A 56 10.58 19.46 2.00
N SER A 57 9.51 18.83 2.45
CA SER A 57 8.15 19.38 2.44
C SER A 57 7.39 18.91 3.69
N SER A 58 6.26 19.54 3.98
CA SER A 58 5.37 19.10 5.06
C SER A 58 4.15 18.43 4.45
N PHE A 59 3.62 17.43 5.15
CA PHE A 59 2.48 16.64 4.70
C PHE A 59 1.42 16.50 5.79
N ASP A 60 0.17 16.32 5.37
CA ASP A 60 -0.96 16.06 6.25
C ASP A 60 -1.25 14.56 6.33
N VAL A 61 -1.06 13.86 5.19
CA VAL A 61 -1.36 12.44 5.00
C VAL A 61 -0.21 11.74 4.29
N ALA A 62 0.12 10.53 4.73
CA ALA A 62 1.05 9.62 4.08
C ALA A 62 0.32 8.39 3.54
N ILE A 63 0.70 7.92 2.34
CA ILE A 63 0.13 6.72 1.73
C ILE A 63 1.26 5.78 1.30
N CYS A 64 1.26 4.56 1.83
CA CYS A 64 2.24 3.54 1.49
C CYS A 64 1.59 2.38 0.72
N CYS A 65 1.78 2.35 -0.60
CA CYS A 65 1.39 1.24 -1.47
C CYS A 65 2.61 0.40 -1.91
N LEU A 66 3.69 0.39 -1.11
CA LEU A 66 4.85 -0.46 -1.39
C LEU A 66 4.49 -1.93 -1.29
N GLY A 67 5.03 -2.70 -2.19
CA GLY A 67 4.92 -4.15 -2.19
C GLY A 67 5.61 -4.75 -3.40
N THR A 68 6.33 -5.83 -3.15
CA THR A 68 6.92 -6.64 -4.20
C THR A 68 6.60 -8.12 -3.94
N THR A 69 7.14 -9.02 -4.71
CA THR A 69 7.09 -10.45 -4.44
C THR A 69 8.52 -10.94 -4.23
N ILE A 70 8.71 -12.02 -3.47
CA ILE A 70 10.05 -12.61 -3.27
C ILE A 70 10.69 -12.93 -4.61
N ARG A 71 9.90 -13.44 -5.58
CA ARG A 71 10.38 -13.72 -6.96
C ARG A 71 10.82 -12.44 -7.68
N ALA A 72 10.06 -11.36 -7.56
CA ALA A 72 10.39 -10.09 -8.23
C ALA A 72 11.57 -9.36 -7.56
N ALA A 73 11.74 -9.52 -6.25
CA ALA A 73 12.89 -9.00 -5.51
C ALA A 73 14.16 -9.79 -5.76
N GLY A 74 14.04 -11.07 -6.15
CA GLY A 74 15.17 -11.97 -6.42
C GLY A 74 15.69 -12.72 -5.17
N SER A 75 15.45 -12.22 -3.97
CA SER A 75 15.83 -12.86 -2.72
C SER A 75 14.92 -12.45 -1.55
N ARG A 76 14.95 -13.22 -0.46
CA ARG A 76 14.26 -12.84 0.80
C ARG A 76 14.83 -11.55 1.40
N VAL A 77 16.13 -11.33 1.31
CA VAL A 77 16.79 -10.12 1.81
C VAL A 77 16.31 -8.90 1.02
N ALA A 78 16.32 -8.95 -0.30
CA ALA A 78 15.84 -7.86 -1.15
C ALA A 78 14.32 -7.63 -1.00
N PHE A 79 13.54 -8.68 -0.73
CA PHE A 79 12.12 -8.55 -0.41
C PHE A 79 11.93 -7.79 0.91
N ALA A 80 12.62 -8.18 2.00
CA ALA A 80 12.53 -7.50 3.28
C ALA A 80 12.97 -6.04 3.20
N ALA A 81 14.03 -5.74 2.45
CA ALA A 81 14.49 -4.37 2.25
C ALA A 81 13.42 -3.45 1.63
N VAL A 82 12.52 -3.98 0.78
CA VAL A 82 11.44 -3.20 0.17
C VAL A 82 10.16 -3.24 1.03
N ASP A 83 9.75 -4.44 1.45
CA ASP A 83 8.42 -4.66 2.05
C ASP A 83 8.38 -4.45 3.57
N ARG A 84 9.53 -4.25 4.21
CA ARG A 84 9.68 -3.92 5.63
C ARG A 84 10.48 -2.64 5.80
N ASP A 85 11.78 -2.64 5.40
CA ASP A 85 12.70 -1.58 5.77
C ASP A 85 12.31 -0.25 5.09
N ALA A 86 12.07 -0.24 3.78
CA ALA A 86 11.64 0.96 3.07
C ALA A 86 10.24 1.45 3.51
N VAL A 87 9.36 0.55 3.97
CA VAL A 87 8.07 0.93 4.56
C VAL A 87 8.29 1.64 5.89
N ALA A 88 9.17 1.11 6.75
CA ALA A 88 9.50 1.70 8.04
C ALA A 88 10.14 3.09 7.88
N ASP A 89 11.14 3.20 6.99
CA ASP A 89 11.84 4.45 6.72
C ASP A 89 10.89 5.51 6.15
N PHE A 90 10.01 5.13 5.22
CA PHE A 90 9.00 6.04 4.67
C PHE A 90 8.02 6.51 5.75
N ALA A 91 7.52 5.61 6.57
CA ALA A 91 6.58 5.95 7.65
C ALA A 91 7.21 6.93 8.65
N ALA A 92 8.44 6.65 9.10
CA ALA A 92 9.17 7.53 10.00
C ALA A 92 9.42 8.91 9.38
N ALA A 93 9.86 8.97 8.13
CA ALA A 93 10.12 10.22 7.42
C ALA A 93 8.83 11.05 7.21
N ALA A 94 7.74 10.41 6.81
CA ALA A 94 6.47 11.08 6.61
C ALA A 94 5.90 11.63 7.92
N ARG A 95 6.03 10.87 9.02
CA ARG A 95 5.62 11.34 10.36
C ARG A 95 6.45 12.53 10.82
N ALA A 96 7.77 12.48 10.64
CA ALA A 96 8.67 13.58 10.95
C ALA A 96 8.38 14.82 10.07
N ALA A 97 7.90 14.65 8.84
CA ALA A 97 7.46 15.71 7.93
C ALA A 97 6.03 16.24 8.25
N GLY A 98 5.43 15.84 9.37
CA GLY A 98 4.18 16.37 9.91
C GLY A 98 2.92 15.58 9.54
N ALA A 99 3.03 14.47 8.78
CA ALA A 99 1.86 13.66 8.46
C ALA A 99 1.21 13.08 9.73
N ARG A 100 -0.09 13.31 9.89
CA ARG A 100 -0.86 12.82 11.03
C ARG A 100 -1.56 11.50 10.74
N GLN A 101 -1.87 11.23 9.48
CA GLN A 101 -2.50 9.99 9.03
C GLN A 101 -1.54 9.19 8.14
N LEU A 102 -1.46 7.88 8.36
CA LEU A 102 -0.84 6.92 7.44
C LEU A 102 -1.88 5.90 6.97
N LEU A 103 -2.00 5.75 5.66
CA LEU A 103 -2.76 4.68 5.02
C LEU A 103 -1.75 3.71 4.36
N MET A 104 -1.75 2.45 4.74
CA MET A 104 -0.79 1.48 4.19
C MET A 104 -1.44 0.20 3.67
N VAL A 105 -0.95 -0.29 2.55
CA VAL A 105 -1.35 -1.60 1.99
C VAL A 105 -0.44 -2.68 2.54
N SER A 106 -1.04 -3.63 3.24
CA SER A 106 -0.40 -4.81 3.79
C SER A 106 -0.92 -6.09 3.12
N SER A 107 -1.18 -7.14 3.87
CA SER A 107 -1.73 -8.41 3.40
C SER A 107 -2.56 -9.06 4.50
N VAL A 108 -3.64 -9.72 4.11
CA VAL A 108 -4.37 -10.60 5.02
C VAL A 108 -3.41 -11.62 5.66
N GLY A 109 -3.57 -11.86 6.95
CA GLY A 109 -2.71 -12.76 7.73
C GLY A 109 -1.33 -12.20 8.11
N ALA A 110 -1.03 -10.92 7.84
CA ALA A 110 0.19 -10.27 8.31
C ALA A 110 0.30 -10.35 9.84
N ASN A 111 1.44 -10.90 10.30
CA ASN A 111 1.71 -11.09 11.73
C ASN A 111 3.23 -11.20 11.95
N PRO A 112 3.85 -10.39 12.82
CA PRO A 112 5.29 -10.44 13.08
C PRO A 112 5.77 -11.78 13.64
N GLU A 113 4.87 -12.55 14.27
CA GLU A 113 5.17 -13.89 14.80
C GLU A 113 4.88 -15.02 13.81
N ALA A 114 4.46 -14.71 12.57
CA ALA A 114 4.14 -15.72 11.58
C ALA A 114 5.37 -16.58 11.21
N ARG A 115 5.17 -17.89 11.07
CA ARG A 115 6.20 -18.82 10.55
C ARG A 115 6.48 -18.57 9.05
N ASN A 116 5.47 -18.12 8.32
CA ASN A 116 5.61 -17.77 6.91
C ASN A 116 6.39 -16.46 6.78
N PHE A 117 7.51 -16.49 6.06
CA PHE A 117 8.41 -15.35 5.90
C PHE A 117 7.73 -14.11 5.31
N TYR A 118 6.87 -14.28 4.30
CA TYR A 118 6.12 -13.17 3.69
C TYR A 118 5.21 -12.48 4.71
N LEU A 119 4.38 -13.26 5.42
CA LEU A 119 3.43 -12.75 6.41
C LEU A 119 4.15 -12.12 7.61
N LYS A 120 5.28 -12.71 8.02
CA LYS A 120 6.15 -12.15 9.06
C LYS A 120 6.69 -10.78 8.63
N THR A 121 7.27 -10.68 7.44
CA THR A 121 7.80 -9.40 6.93
C THR A 121 6.72 -8.32 6.84
N LYS A 122 5.50 -8.67 6.40
CA LYS A 122 4.37 -7.73 6.38
C LYS A 122 3.95 -7.32 7.79
N GLY A 123 3.90 -8.25 8.74
CA GLY A 123 3.60 -7.94 10.13
C GLY A 123 4.66 -7.04 10.79
N GLU A 124 5.94 -7.27 10.50
CA GLU A 124 7.03 -6.42 10.97
C GLU A 124 6.93 -4.99 10.39
N ALA A 125 6.52 -4.85 9.12
CA ALA A 125 6.27 -3.53 8.51
C ALA A 125 5.09 -2.80 9.18
N GLU A 126 4.00 -3.50 9.51
CA GLU A 126 2.87 -2.93 10.24
C GLU A 126 3.28 -2.48 11.65
N ALA A 127 4.07 -3.30 12.36
CA ALA A 127 4.59 -2.94 13.67
C ALA A 127 5.48 -1.69 13.63
N ALA A 128 6.33 -1.56 12.61
CA ALA A 128 7.15 -0.36 12.41
C ALA A 128 6.29 0.88 12.11
N ALA A 129 5.23 0.74 11.30
CA ALA A 129 4.29 1.83 11.02
C ALA A 129 3.52 2.27 12.29
N GLN A 130 3.14 1.32 13.15
CA GLN A 130 2.54 1.62 14.46
C GLN A 130 3.52 2.37 15.38
N ALA A 131 4.77 1.93 15.42
CA ALA A 131 5.81 2.57 16.23
C ALA A 131 6.15 4.00 15.77
N ALA A 132 5.87 4.36 14.52
CA ALA A 132 6.08 5.71 14.01
C ALA A 132 5.17 6.77 14.64
N GLY A 133 4.10 6.39 15.33
CA GLY A 133 3.29 7.27 16.18
C GLY A 133 2.38 8.23 15.39
N PHE A 134 1.76 7.76 14.30
CA PHE A 134 0.70 8.51 13.63
C PHE A 134 -0.52 8.64 14.53
N GLU A 135 -1.23 9.77 14.44
CA GLU A 135 -2.50 9.95 15.12
C GLU A 135 -3.55 8.97 14.60
N GLN A 136 -3.50 8.69 13.29
CA GLN A 136 -4.35 7.73 12.61
C GLN A 136 -3.53 6.80 11.71
N LEU A 137 -3.69 5.50 11.88
CA LEU A 137 -3.08 4.48 11.04
C LEU A 137 -4.15 3.55 10.49
N ASP A 138 -4.30 3.53 9.17
CA ASP A 138 -5.22 2.64 8.45
C ASP A 138 -4.41 1.57 7.69
N ILE A 139 -4.51 0.32 8.14
CA ILE A 139 -3.82 -0.83 7.56
C ILE A 139 -4.81 -1.61 6.70
N PHE A 140 -4.67 -1.53 5.39
CA PHE A 140 -5.47 -2.29 4.45
C PHE A 140 -4.82 -3.66 4.23
N ARG A 141 -5.50 -4.72 4.66
CA ARG A 141 -5.08 -6.11 4.51
C ARG A 141 -5.91 -6.81 3.43
N PRO A 142 -5.67 -6.53 2.14
CA PRO A 142 -6.38 -7.23 1.07
C PRO A 142 -6.01 -8.72 1.05
N GLY A 143 -6.95 -9.54 0.58
CA GLY A 143 -6.66 -10.90 0.12
C GLY A 143 -5.89 -10.84 -1.21
N LEU A 144 -6.11 -11.82 -2.10
CA LEU A 144 -5.45 -11.86 -3.40
C LEU A 144 -5.93 -10.70 -4.28
N LEU A 145 -5.00 -9.79 -4.65
CA LEU A 145 -5.32 -8.66 -5.52
C LEU A 145 -5.57 -9.10 -6.96
N ARG A 146 -6.72 -8.71 -7.52
CA ARG A 146 -7.07 -8.84 -8.94
C ARG A 146 -6.96 -7.49 -9.64
N GLY A 147 -6.41 -7.46 -10.86
CA GLY A 147 -6.34 -6.25 -11.69
C GLY A 147 -5.29 -6.36 -12.79
N HIS A 148 -5.42 -5.50 -13.81
CA HIS A 148 -4.42 -5.37 -14.86
C HIS A 148 -3.49 -4.22 -14.53
N ARG A 149 -2.17 -4.47 -14.58
CA ARG A 149 -1.18 -3.39 -14.54
C ARG A 149 -1.06 -2.75 -15.91
N THR A 150 -1.10 -1.44 -15.96
CA THR A 150 -0.60 -0.68 -17.11
C THR A 150 0.92 -0.82 -17.15
N GLY A 151 1.46 -1.68 -18.04
CA GLY A 151 2.91 -1.92 -18.19
C GLY A 151 3.28 -3.38 -18.42
N LYS A 152 4.59 -3.68 -18.54
CA LYS A 152 5.10 -5.03 -18.83
C LYS A 152 4.60 -6.05 -17.81
N HIS A 153 3.86 -7.04 -18.30
CA HIS A 153 3.42 -8.21 -17.54
C HIS A 153 4.60 -8.92 -16.88
N ARG A 154 4.53 -9.18 -15.59
CA ARG A 154 5.45 -10.12 -14.92
C ARG A 154 4.91 -11.53 -15.15
N PRO A 155 5.71 -12.47 -15.71
CA PRO A 155 5.30 -13.86 -15.86
C PRO A 155 4.98 -14.43 -14.46
N GLY A 156 3.80 -15.04 -14.33
CA GLY A 156 3.27 -15.59 -13.07
C GLY A 156 2.09 -14.83 -12.46
N GLU A 157 1.93 -13.51 -12.70
CA GLU A 157 0.74 -12.76 -12.23
C GLU A 157 -0.52 -13.19 -12.98
N ALA A 158 -0.41 -13.49 -14.29
CA ALA A 158 -1.52 -13.98 -15.09
C ALA A 158 -2.05 -15.34 -14.62
N PHE A 159 -1.16 -16.23 -14.15
CA PHE A 159 -1.57 -17.54 -13.63
C PHE A 159 -2.32 -17.41 -12.28
N MET A 160 -1.82 -16.58 -11.36
CA MET A 160 -2.50 -16.34 -10.08
C MET A 160 -3.87 -15.68 -10.26
N MET A 161 -4.02 -14.76 -11.24
CA MET A 161 -5.30 -14.15 -11.58
C MET A 161 -6.27 -15.14 -12.23
N ALA A 162 -5.78 -16.08 -13.01
CA ALA A 162 -6.62 -17.10 -13.68
C ALA A 162 -7.18 -18.14 -12.68
N VAL A 163 -6.48 -18.43 -11.59
CA VAL A 163 -6.90 -19.41 -10.57
C VAL A 163 -7.83 -18.78 -9.52
N SER A 164 -7.75 -17.46 -9.33
CA SER A 164 -8.50 -16.72 -8.32
C SER A 164 -10.03 -16.99 -8.31
N PRO A 165 -10.76 -17.03 -9.43
CA PRO A 165 -12.19 -17.30 -9.43
C PRO A 165 -12.56 -18.70 -8.89
N ILE A 166 -11.69 -19.69 -9.13
CA ILE A 166 -11.90 -21.07 -8.68
C ILE A 166 -11.65 -21.17 -7.18
N THR A 167 -10.61 -20.53 -6.66
CA THR A 167 -10.34 -20.50 -5.23
C THR A 167 -11.41 -19.74 -4.46
N ASP A 168 -11.93 -18.63 -5.00
CA ASP A 168 -13.01 -17.85 -4.40
C ASP A 168 -14.32 -18.65 -4.27
N LEU A 169 -14.64 -19.49 -5.27
CA LEU A 169 -15.82 -20.36 -5.25
C LEU A 169 -15.71 -21.45 -4.17
N LEU A 170 -14.50 -21.96 -3.94
CA LEU A 170 -14.25 -23.03 -2.97
C LEU A 170 -14.00 -22.51 -1.54
N THR A 171 -13.88 -21.20 -1.35
CA THR A 171 -13.60 -20.59 -0.05
C THR A 171 -14.92 -20.32 0.69
N PRO A 172 -15.19 -20.99 1.84
CA PRO A 172 -16.39 -20.74 2.66
C PRO A 172 -16.46 -19.26 3.10
N HIS A 173 -17.66 -18.73 3.30
CA HIS A 173 -17.89 -17.33 3.73
C HIS A 173 -17.14 -16.93 5.02
N VAL A 174 -16.79 -17.91 5.85
CA VAL A 174 -15.97 -17.68 7.07
C VAL A 174 -14.56 -17.17 6.75
N PHE A 175 -14.08 -17.39 5.53
CA PHE A 175 -12.75 -16.99 5.04
C PHE A 175 -12.80 -15.88 3.99
N ASP A 176 -13.85 -15.06 3.99
CA ASP A 176 -14.01 -13.95 3.03
C ASP A 176 -12.79 -13.01 2.97
N GLN A 177 -12.06 -12.85 4.06
CA GLN A 177 -10.83 -12.06 4.10
C GLN A 177 -9.72 -12.57 3.16
N TYR A 178 -9.71 -13.89 2.85
CA TYR A 178 -8.73 -14.52 1.97
C TYR A 178 -9.16 -14.53 0.49
N ARG A 179 -10.42 -14.19 0.20
CA ARG A 179 -10.93 -14.12 -1.17
C ARG A 179 -10.21 -13.02 -1.96
N SER A 180 -10.26 -13.15 -3.27
CA SER A 180 -9.67 -12.13 -4.13
C SER A 180 -10.48 -10.83 -4.10
N ILE A 181 -9.78 -9.70 -4.19
CA ILE A 181 -10.36 -8.36 -4.23
C ILE A 181 -9.80 -7.57 -5.41
N ALA A 182 -10.62 -6.77 -6.07
CA ALA A 182 -10.15 -5.90 -7.14
C ALA A 182 -9.22 -4.81 -6.59
N ALA A 183 -8.09 -4.57 -7.24
CA ALA A 183 -7.19 -3.49 -6.86
C ALA A 183 -7.86 -2.11 -6.91
N GLU A 184 -8.82 -1.94 -7.83
CA GLU A 184 -9.67 -0.74 -7.92
C GLU A 184 -10.48 -0.53 -6.62
N THR A 185 -11.07 -1.59 -6.06
CA THR A 185 -11.80 -1.54 -4.78
C THR A 185 -10.89 -1.07 -3.65
N VAL A 186 -9.67 -1.61 -3.59
CA VAL A 186 -8.68 -1.20 -2.57
C VAL A 186 -8.30 0.26 -2.75
N ALA A 187 -8.05 0.70 -3.99
CA ALA A 187 -7.74 2.11 -4.28
C ALA A 187 -8.90 3.05 -3.90
N CYS A 188 -10.16 2.68 -4.20
CA CYS A 188 -11.33 3.44 -3.78
C CYS A 188 -11.46 3.51 -2.24
N ALA A 189 -11.23 2.38 -1.55
CA ALA A 189 -11.29 2.34 -0.09
C ALA A 189 -10.22 3.21 0.57
N ILE A 190 -8.99 3.22 0.03
CA ILE A 190 -7.91 4.10 0.48
C ILE A 190 -8.31 5.56 0.26
N ALA A 191 -8.77 5.93 -0.94
CA ALA A 191 -9.19 7.30 -1.24
C ALA A 191 -10.32 7.77 -0.31
N ALA A 192 -11.32 6.92 -0.06
CA ALA A 192 -12.43 7.21 0.85
C ALA A 192 -12.02 7.32 2.32
N SER A 193 -10.83 6.87 2.69
CA SER A 193 -10.31 6.93 4.07
C SER A 193 -9.44 8.14 4.35
N ILE A 194 -9.10 8.93 3.31
CA ILE A 194 -8.23 10.11 3.46
C ILE A 194 -8.96 11.19 4.27
N GLY A 195 -8.26 11.73 5.28
CA GLY A 195 -8.77 12.84 6.10
C GLY A 195 -9.94 12.47 7.00
N ARG A 196 -10.24 11.19 7.23
CA ARG A 196 -11.21 10.77 8.23
C ARG A 196 -10.71 11.13 9.62
N GLU A 197 -11.61 11.59 10.45
CA GLU A 197 -11.31 11.83 11.85
C GLU A 197 -11.20 10.52 12.63
N GLY A 198 -10.32 10.50 13.62
CA GLY A 198 -10.09 9.36 14.49
C GLY A 198 -8.66 9.33 15.00
N SER A 199 -8.44 8.78 16.17
CA SER A 199 -7.11 8.72 16.83
C SER A 199 -6.72 7.28 17.16
N ASN A 200 -6.89 6.35 16.22
CA ASN A 200 -6.60 4.95 16.47
C ASN A 200 -6.04 4.23 15.21
N THR A 201 -5.46 3.07 15.44
CA THR A 201 -5.11 2.12 14.38
C THR A 201 -6.34 1.31 13.98
N ARG A 202 -6.62 1.24 12.67
CA ARG A 202 -7.65 0.38 12.10
C ARG A 202 -7.02 -0.63 11.16
N ILE A 203 -7.45 -1.89 11.29
CA ILE A 203 -7.15 -2.94 10.32
C ILE A 203 -8.40 -3.14 9.47
N LEU A 204 -8.25 -3.00 8.16
CA LEU A 204 -9.34 -3.04 7.18
C LEU A 204 -9.14 -4.24 6.26
N GLU A 205 -10.03 -5.20 6.34
CA GLU A 205 -10.04 -6.40 5.50
C GLU A 205 -10.99 -6.27 4.32
N ASN A 206 -11.14 -7.30 3.51
CA ASN A 206 -11.91 -7.28 2.27
C ASN A 206 -13.33 -6.67 2.44
N ARG A 207 -14.06 -7.06 3.49
CA ARG A 207 -15.42 -6.55 3.74
C ARG A 207 -15.45 -5.05 4.03
N ASP A 208 -14.47 -4.57 4.79
CA ASP A 208 -14.36 -3.16 5.12
C ASP A 208 -14.03 -2.34 3.88
N MET A 209 -13.10 -2.84 3.05
CA MET A 209 -12.73 -2.21 1.80
C MET A 209 -13.88 -2.17 0.80
N LEU A 210 -14.67 -3.23 0.68
CA LEU A 210 -15.88 -3.25 -0.16
C LEU A 210 -16.88 -2.17 0.30
N ARG A 211 -17.14 -2.12 1.62
CA ARG A 211 -18.05 -1.13 2.21
C ARG A 211 -17.56 0.31 1.97
N LEU A 212 -16.27 0.58 2.18
CA LEU A 212 -15.67 1.90 1.95
C LEU A 212 -15.69 2.31 0.48
N ALA A 213 -15.56 1.35 -0.44
CA ALA A 213 -15.68 1.56 -1.88
C ALA A 213 -17.14 1.71 -2.37
N GLY A 214 -18.15 1.61 -1.48
CA GLY A 214 -19.55 1.68 -1.85
C GLY A 214 -20.08 0.44 -2.57
N ILE A 215 -19.38 -0.69 -2.49
CA ILE A 215 -19.76 -1.97 -3.10
C ILE A 215 -20.46 -2.83 -2.03
N ARG A 216 -21.71 -3.24 -2.34
CA ARG A 216 -22.54 -4.09 -1.47
C ARG A 216 -22.36 -5.57 -1.77
#